data_d27a42812f353473a2a2a5d11308a77c
#
_entry.id   d27a42812f353473a2a2a5d11308a77c
#
_cell.length_a   1.000
_cell.length_b   1.000
_cell.length_c   1.000
_cell.angle_alpha   90.00
_cell.angle_beta   90.00
_cell.angle_gamma   90.00
#
_symmetry.space_group_name_H-M   'P 1'
#
loop_
_entity.id
_entity.type
_entity.pdbx_description
1 polymer ?
#
loop_
_entity_poly.entity_id
_entity_poly.type
_entity_poly.pdbx_seq_one_letter_code
_entity_poly.pdbx_strand_id
1 'polypeptide(L)'
;VQAKRTPIGKVNGMLKDYEPHELAAPLLNYLAEGMEDKIDDVILGNVVGPGGNVARLSALEAGLPLSVPGLTLDRQCSAGLEAIRLACYYIQGGAGTCYIAGGTESASTSPFSKRARFSPEKIGDPDMGAAAENVAEKYNISRESQDTYAQLSYERSWEAFEKGLLAEEMIPIGRHLHDEEFFRKRKMETLLKRAKPIFKKDGTVTAANSCGIHDGAAAVLVMEEETAIKNGYRPILRFADSAVAGVHPNFPGSAPVPAIQAILERNYLTIDDIDLIEINEAFASKIAACANELSIPYEILNVKGGALTIGHPYGASGAVMITKLFYEVQRRPPSKYVLAAIGSGGGVGAAVLFEGV
;
A
#
# COMPACT_ATOMS: atom_id res chain seq x y z
N VAL A 1 -9.17 -11.52 7.74
CA VAL A 1 -8.83 -12.63 8.65
C VAL A 1 -7.41 -13.17 8.45
N GLN A 2 -6.84 -13.03 7.27
CA GLN A 2 -5.42 -13.34 6.96
C GLN A 2 -4.85 -12.30 6.02
N ALA A 3 -3.53 -12.11 6.07
CA ALA A 3 -2.82 -11.17 5.21
C ALA A 3 -1.41 -11.69 4.92
N LYS A 4 -0.96 -11.61 3.68
CA LYS A 4 0.39 -11.99 3.27
C LYS A 4 0.90 -11.10 2.13
N ARG A 5 2.22 -10.99 2.02
CA ARG A 5 2.89 -10.31 0.91
C ARG A 5 4.13 -11.07 0.46
N THR A 6 4.63 -10.73 -0.70
CA THR A 6 5.95 -11.15 -1.15
C THR A 6 7.03 -10.26 -0.49
N PRO A 7 8.30 -10.65 -0.54
CA PRO A 7 9.39 -9.68 -0.53
C PRO A 7 9.17 -8.62 -1.61
N ILE A 8 9.69 -7.42 -1.40
CA ILE A 8 9.61 -6.33 -2.38
C ILE A 8 10.99 -6.15 -3.04
N GLY A 9 11.02 -6.27 -4.35
CA GLY A 9 12.21 -6.12 -5.18
C GLY A 9 12.26 -4.76 -5.88
N LYS A 10 13.46 -4.28 -6.20
CA LYS A 10 13.65 -3.15 -7.11
C LYS A 10 13.26 -3.52 -8.52
N VAL A 11 12.83 -2.54 -9.29
CA VAL A 11 12.77 -2.68 -10.74
C VAL A 11 14.13 -3.15 -11.29
N ASN A 12 14.10 -4.20 -12.11
CA ASN A 12 15.28 -4.91 -12.61
C ASN A 12 16.17 -5.55 -11.51
N GLY A 13 15.60 -5.78 -10.32
CA GLY A 13 16.26 -6.39 -9.17
C GLY A 13 15.97 -7.88 -9.00
N MET A 14 15.80 -8.30 -7.75
CA MET A 14 15.66 -9.74 -7.42
C MET A 14 14.41 -10.40 -7.97
N LEU A 15 13.32 -9.64 -8.21
CA LEU A 15 12.05 -10.15 -8.73
C LEU A 15 11.83 -9.86 -10.23
N LYS A 16 12.85 -9.39 -10.95
CA LYS A 16 12.76 -8.90 -12.32
C LYS A 16 12.23 -9.89 -13.35
N ASP A 17 12.36 -11.18 -13.08
CA ASP A 17 11.99 -12.24 -14.03
C ASP A 17 10.56 -12.78 -13.77
N TYR A 18 9.86 -12.25 -12.74
CA TYR A 18 8.50 -12.66 -12.39
C TYR A 18 7.47 -11.69 -12.95
N GLU A 19 6.47 -12.23 -13.61
CA GLU A 19 5.30 -11.45 -14.03
C GLU A 19 4.34 -11.18 -12.86
N PRO A 20 3.42 -10.20 -12.95
CA PRO A 20 2.52 -9.86 -11.84
C PRO A 20 1.73 -11.06 -11.32
N HIS A 21 1.24 -11.94 -12.20
CA HIS A 21 0.47 -13.11 -11.80
C HIS A 21 1.32 -14.16 -11.06
N GLU A 22 2.60 -14.32 -11.43
CA GLU A 22 3.53 -15.23 -10.76
C GLU A 22 3.90 -14.74 -9.35
N LEU A 23 3.92 -13.42 -9.13
CA LEU A 23 4.10 -12.84 -7.81
C LEU A 23 2.85 -13.03 -6.92
N ALA A 24 1.66 -12.93 -7.49
CA ALA A 24 0.42 -13.05 -6.74
C ALA A 24 0.03 -14.51 -6.44
N ALA A 25 0.28 -15.44 -7.37
CA ALA A 25 -0.20 -16.81 -7.26
C ALA A 25 0.17 -17.53 -5.94
N PRO A 26 1.40 -17.46 -5.40
CA PRO A 26 1.75 -18.08 -4.12
C PRO A 26 0.95 -17.51 -2.94
N LEU A 27 0.61 -16.21 -2.98
CA LEU A 27 -0.22 -15.56 -1.97
C LEU A 27 -1.65 -16.08 -2.02
N LEU A 28 -2.23 -16.18 -3.23
CA LEU A 28 -3.59 -16.68 -3.44
C LEU A 28 -3.70 -18.13 -3.00
N ASN A 29 -2.74 -18.97 -3.36
CA ASN A 29 -2.67 -20.38 -2.94
C ASN A 29 -2.66 -20.49 -1.40
N TYR A 30 -1.77 -19.73 -0.73
CA TYR A 30 -1.68 -19.72 0.73
C TYR A 30 -2.98 -19.25 1.41
N LEU A 31 -3.57 -18.16 0.91
CA LEU A 31 -4.77 -17.56 1.53
C LEU A 31 -6.04 -18.38 1.28
N ALA A 32 -6.07 -19.17 0.21
CA ALA A 32 -7.19 -20.05 -0.13
C ALA A 32 -7.09 -21.45 0.50
N GLU A 33 -5.96 -21.82 1.13
CA GLU A 33 -5.71 -23.16 1.63
C GLU A 33 -6.86 -23.67 2.52
N GLY A 34 -7.50 -24.75 2.11
CA GLY A 34 -8.66 -25.36 2.77
C GLY A 34 -9.99 -24.59 2.59
N MET A 35 -9.98 -23.55 1.75
CA MET A 35 -11.15 -22.69 1.46
C MET A 35 -11.38 -22.47 -0.05
N GLU A 36 -10.69 -23.23 -0.90
CA GLU A 36 -10.60 -23.00 -2.35
C GLU A 36 -12.00 -22.91 -3.00
N ASP A 37 -12.90 -23.82 -2.64
CA ASP A 37 -14.27 -23.87 -3.17
C ASP A 37 -15.22 -22.80 -2.56
N LYS A 38 -14.74 -22.01 -1.60
CA LYS A 38 -15.53 -20.99 -0.90
C LYS A 38 -15.13 -19.57 -1.30
N ILE A 39 -14.12 -19.41 -2.15
CA ILE A 39 -13.69 -18.09 -2.64
C ILE A 39 -14.69 -17.62 -3.69
N ASP A 40 -15.40 -16.54 -3.39
CA ASP A 40 -16.39 -15.95 -4.30
C ASP A 40 -15.72 -15.20 -5.46
N ASP A 41 -14.60 -14.49 -5.20
CA ASP A 41 -13.84 -13.77 -6.23
C ASP A 41 -12.43 -13.43 -5.75
N VAL A 42 -11.51 -13.22 -6.70
CA VAL A 42 -10.17 -12.66 -6.51
C VAL A 42 -10.13 -11.25 -7.09
N ILE A 43 -9.87 -10.24 -6.24
CA ILE A 43 -9.84 -8.83 -6.66
C ILE A 43 -8.42 -8.28 -6.49
N LEU A 44 -7.73 -7.98 -7.58
CA LEU A 44 -6.37 -7.46 -7.53
C LEU A 44 -6.21 -6.11 -8.23
N GLY A 45 -5.51 -5.20 -7.56
CA GLY A 45 -4.97 -3.99 -8.17
C GLY A 45 -3.75 -4.32 -9.03
N ASN A 46 -3.72 -3.77 -10.25
CA ASN A 46 -2.55 -3.78 -11.13
C ASN A 46 -2.58 -2.51 -11.98
N VAL A 47 -1.45 -1.81 -12.12
CA VAL A 47 -1.40 -0.44 -12.66
C VAL A 47 -0.55 -0.33 -13.91
N VAL A 48 0.69 -0.80 -13.85
CA VAL A 48 1.62 -0.72 -14.98
C VAL A 48 1.73 -2.03 -15.75
N GLY A 49 1.11 -3.06 -15.24
CA GLY A 49 1.20 -4.43 -15.71
C GLY A 49 0.70 -4.64 -17.13
N PRO A 50 0.76 -5.88 -17.62
CA PRO A 50 0.64 -6.16 -19.08
C PRO A 50 -0.75 -5.87 -19.64
N GLY A 51 -1.71 -5.49 -18.79
CA GLY A 51 -3.12 -5.42 -19.16
C GLY A 51 -3.83 -6.78 -19.06
N GLY A 52 -5.09 -6.82 -19.45
CA GLY A 52 -5.91 -8.00 -19.28
C GLY A 52 -6.41 -8.20 -17.86
N ASN A 53 -6.91 -9.39 -17.54
CA ASN A 53 -7.40 -9.72 -16.22
C ASN A 53 -6.34 -10.47 -15.41
N VAL A 54 -5.39 -9.72 -14.84
CA VAL A 54 -4.28 -10.25 -14.04
C VAL A 54 -4.79 -11.03 -12.82
N ALA A 55 -5.90 -10.61 -12.20
CA ALA A 55 -6.49 -11.30 -11.06
C ALA A 55 -6.97 -12.72 -11.44
N ARG A 56 -7.67 -12.84 -12.57
CA ARG A 56 -8.09 -14.15 -13.06
C ARG A 56 -6.89 -15.03 -13.45
N LEU A 57 -5.90 -14.45 -14.11
CA LEU A 57 -4.67 -15.18 -14.46
C LEU A 57 -3.96 -15.68 -13.20
N SER A 58 -3.82 -14.83 -12.16
CA SER A 58 -3.24 -15.19 -10.88
C SER A 58 -4.01 -16.31 -10.17
N ALA A 59 -5.35 -16.26 -10.20
CA ALA A 59 -6.20 -17.29 -9.59
C ALA A 59 -5.99 -18.67 -10.26
N LEU A 60 -5.89 -18.69 -11.58
CA LEU A 60 -5.61 -19.91 -12.34
C LEU A 60 -4.19 -20.45 -12.10
N GLU A 61 -3.19 -19.56 -12.08
CA GLU A 61 -1.80 -19.88 -11.77
C GLU A 61 -1.64 -20.43 -10.34
N ALA A 62 -2.42 -19.91 -9.39
CA ALA A 62 -2.47 -20.40 -8.00
C ALA A 62 -3.13 -21.79 -7.86
N GLY A 63 -3.74 -22.32 -8.94
CA GLY A 63 -4.46 -23.58 -8.91
C GLY A 63 -5.85 -23.51 -8.27
N LEU A 64 -6.44 -22.32 -8.15
CA LEU A 64 -7.81 -22.17 -7.66
C LEU A 64 -8.81 -22.82 -8.63
N PRO A 65 -9.99 -23.28 -8.14
CA PRO A 65 -11.01 -23.86 -8.98
C PRO A 65 -11.39 -22.96 -10.16
N LEU A 66 -11.73 -23.57 -11.31
CA LEU A 66 -12.13 -22.83 -12.50
C LEU A 66 -13.39 -21.96 -12.29
N SER A 67 -14.17 -22.28 -11.27
CA SER A 67 -15.34 -21.52 -10.85
C SER A 67 -15.01 -20.18 -10.19
N VAL A 68 -13.81 -20.03 -9.60
CA VAL A 68 -13.40 -18.78 -8.95
C VAL A 68 -13.09 -17.72 -10.00
N PRO A 69 -13.84 -16.63 -10.09
CA PRO A 69 -13.60 -15.58 -11.07
C PRO A 69 -12.38 -14.72 -10.68
N GLY A 70 -12.21 -13.60 -11.33
CA GLY A 70 -11.18 -12.61 -11.01
C GLY A 70 -11.52 -11.25 -11.56
N LEU A 71 -11.26 -10.20 -10.78
CA LEU A 71 -11.43 -8.80 -11.15
C LEU A 71 -10.12 -8.05 -11.00
N THR A 72 -9.61 -7.48 -12.07
CA THR A 72 -8.47 -6.57 -12.04
C THR A 72 -8.95 -5.13 -12.10
N LEU A 73 -8.42 -4.29 -11.23
CA LEU A 73 -8.77 -2.87 -11.20
C LEU A 73 -7.54 -1.96 -11.17
N ASP A 74 -7.71 -0.75 -11.67
CA ASP A 74 -6.75 0.34 -11.61
C ASP A 74 -7.37 1.55 -10.88
N ARG A 75 -6.76 1.94 -9.78
CA ARG A 75 -6.90 3.23 -9.10
C ARG A 75 -5.51 3.78 -8.79
N GLN A 76 -4.60 3.57 -9.74
CA GLN A 76 -3.19 3.90 -9.60
C GLN A 76 -2.61 3.31 -8.30
N CYS A 77 -1.74 4.01 -7.58
CA CYS A 77 -1.15 3.51 -6.34
C CYS A 77 -2.18 3.03 -5.28
N SER A 78 -3.43 3.49 -5.37
CA SER A 78 -4.52 3.07 -4.47
C SER A 78 -5.17 1.74 -4.87
N ALA A 79 -4.80 1.13 -6.00
CA ALA A 79 -5.52 -0.01 -6.56
C ALA A 79 -5.63 -1.18 -5.57
N GLY A 80 -4.55 -1.57 -4.88
CA GLY A 80 -4.61 -2.66 -3.90
C GLY A 80 -5.48 -2.35 -2.67
N LEU A 81 -5.49 -1.10 -2.21
CA LEU A 81 -6.40 -0.68 -1.14
C LEU A 81 -7.86 -0.67 -1.62
N GLU A 82 -8.10 -0.25 -2.85
CA GLU A 82 -9.42 -0.25 -3.47
C GLU A 82 -9.96 -1.68 -3.66
N ALA A 83 -9.12 -2.63 -4.03
CA ALA A 83 -9.50 -4.03 -4.14
C ALA A 83 -10.05 -4.57 -2.80
N ILE A 84 -9.35 -4.27 -1.69
CA ILE A 84 -9.78 -4.66 -0.35
C ILE A 84 -11.09 -3.94 0.05
N ARG A 85 -11.17 -2.65 -0.24
CA ARG A 85 -12.37 -1.84 -0.02
C ARG A 85 -13.58 -2.41 -0.76
N LEU A 86 -13.44 -2.78 -2.02
CA LEU A 86 -14.52 -3.38 -2.83
C LEU A 86 -14.95 -4.72 -2.25
N ALA A 87 -14.03 -5.61 -1.87
CA ALA A 87 -14.35 -6.88 -1.24
C ALA A 87 -15.20 -6.68 0.03
N CYS A 88 -14.83 -5.70 0.87
CA CYS A 88 -15.62 -5.36 2.07
C CYS A 88 -17.04 -4.91 1.71
N TYR A 89 -17.20 -4.04 0.71
CA TYR A 89 -18.52 -3.59 0.28
C TYR A 89 -19.34 -4.66 -0.43
N TYR A 90 -18.70 -5.58 -1.16
CA TYR A 90 -19.41 -6.73 -1.75
C TYR A 90 -19.99 -7.63 -0.68
N ILE A 91 -19.25 -7.89 0.41
CA ILE A 91 -19.77 -8.64 1.57
C ILE A 91 -20.92 -7.89 2.22
N GLN A 92 -20.78 -6.59 2.50
CA GLN A 92 -21.86 -5.78 3.07
C GLN A 92 -23.10 -5.71 2.16
N GLY A 93 -22.90 -5.74 0.85
CA GLY A 93 -23.96 -5.76 -0.16
C GLY A 93 -24.57 -7.15 -0.43
N GLY A 94 -24.06 -8.19 0.23
CA GLY A 94 -24.56 -9.57 0.06
C GLY A 94 -24.18 -10.22 -1.28
N ALA A 95 -23.11 -9.74 -1.94
CA ALA A 95 -22.64 -10.29 -3.21
C ALA A 95 -21.76 -11.54 -3.05
N GLY A 96 -21.39 -11.89 -1.83
CA GLY A 96 -20.59 -13.05 -1.46
C GLY A 96 -20.13 -12.93 0.00
N THR A 97 -19.40 -13.92 0.49
CA THR A 97 -18.99 -14.02 1.89
C THR A 97 -17.49 -14.20 2.08
N CYS A 98 -16.72 -14.46 1.00
CA CYS A 98 -15.31 -14.76 1.07
C CYS A 98 -14.56 -14.31 -0.19
N TYR A 99 -13.64 -13.38 -0.05
CA TYR A 99 -12.84 -12.79 -1.14
C TYR A 99 -11.36 -12.82 -0.81
N ILE A 100 -10.51 -13.02 -1.83
CA ILE A 100 -9.10 -12.67 -1.72
C ILE A 100 -8.91 -11.35 -2.46
N ALA A 101 -8.45 -10.33 -1.73
CA ALA A 101 -8.30 -8.98 -2.27
C ALA A 101 -6.91 -8.42 -2.00
N GLY A 102 -6.36 -7.68 -2.95
CA GLY A 102 -5.03 -7.10 -2.79
C GLY A 102 -4.50 -6.48 -4.08
N GLY A 103 -3.24 -6.69 -4.37
CA GLY A 103 -2.64 -6.18 -5.59
C GLY A 103 -1.29 -6.79 -5.89
N THR A 104 -0.89 -6.67 -7.14
CA THR A 104 0.39 -7.16 -7.65
C THR A 104 0.94 -6.19 -8.68
N GLU A 105 2.25 -6.05 -8.69
CA GLU A 105 2.94 -5.21 -9.66
C GLU A 105 4.30 -5.79 -10.01
N SER A 106 4.61 -5.88 -11.31
CA SER A 106 5.95 -6.11 -11.80
C SER A 106 6.31 -5.00 -12.80
N ALA A 107 6.94 -3.96 -12.29
CA ALA A 107 7.45 -2.89 -13.11
C ALA A 107 8.60 -3.37 -14.01
N SER A 108 9.30 -4.43 -13.59
CA SER A 108 10.40 -5.03 -14.33
C SER A 108 9.97 -5.71 -15.62
N THR A 109 8.81 -6.37 -15.64
CA THR A 109 8.29 -7.08 -16.82
C THR A 109 7.30 -6.22 -17.63
N SER A 110 6.85 -5.09 -17.08
CA SER A 110 5.87 -4.23 -17.72
C SER A 110 6.51 -3.23 -18.67
N PRO A 111 5.90 -2.93 -19.82
CA PRO A 111 6.47 -2.00 -20.79
C PRO A 111 6.35 -0.54 -20.30
N PHE A 112 7.39 -0.02 -19.67
CA PHE A 112 7.50 1.37 -19.21
C PHE A 112 7.91 2.39 -20.29
N SER A 113 7.72 2.10 -21.56
CA SER A 113 8.17 2.98 -22.65
C SER A 113 7.52 4.38 -22.61
N LYS A 114 6.34 4.49 -22.01
CA LYS A 114 5.66 5.78 -21.84
C LYS A 114 4.66 5.68 -20.67
N ARG A 115 4.78 6.60 -19.71
CA ARG A 115 3.82 6.75 -18.64
C ARG A 115 2.42 7.05 -19.20
N ALA A 116 1.40 6.35 -18.69
CA ALA A 116 0.01 6.73 -18.94
C ALA A 116 -0.28 8.13 -18.38
N ARG A 117 -1.18 8.88 -19.03
CA ARG A 117 -1.62 10.17 -18.52
C ARG A 117 -2.49 9.97 -17.28
N PHE A 118 -2.24 10.75 -16.25
CA PHE A 118 -3.06 10.77 -15.04
C PHE A 118 -4.19 11.80 -15.14
N SER A 119 -4.00 12.85 -15.95
CA SER A 119 -4.93 13.96 -16.09
C SER A 119 -4.79 14.60 -17.48
N PRO A 120 -5.82 15.30 -17.96
CA PRO A 120 -5.68 16.15 -19.14
C PRO A 120 -4.63 17.25 -18.92
N GLU A 121 -3.78 17.49 -19.92
CA GLU A 121 -2.68 18.46 -19.85
C GLU A 121 -3.15 19.87 -19.45
N LYS A 122 -4.33 20.28 -19.90
CA LYS A 122 -4.93 21.59 -19.55
C LYS A 122 -5.26 21.76 -18.05
N ILE A 123 -5.38 20.66 -17.29
CA ILE A 123 -5.59 20.67 -15.85
C ILE A 123 -4.24 20.54 -15.13
N GLY A 124 -3.31 19.80 -15.72
CA GLY A 124 -1.99 19.48 -15.21
C GLY A 124 -1.79 17.97 -15.10
N ASP A 125 -0.66 17.50 -15.64
CA ASP A 125 -0.27 16.08 -15.63
C ASP A 125 1.22 15.95 -15.24
N PRO A 126 1.60 16.43 -14.04
CA PRO A 126 2.99 16.37 -13.61
C PRO A 126 3.47 14.94 -13.40
N ASP A 127 4.75 14.69 -13.64
CA ASP A 127 5.40 13.50 -13.13
C ASP A 127 5.38 13.50 -11.60
N MET A 128 5.35 12.31 -10.99
CA MET A 128 5.13 12.17 -9.54
C MET A 128 6.19 12.89 -8.70
N GLY A 129 7.44 12.96 -9.17
CA GLY A 129 8.49 13.73 -8.49
C GLY A 129 8.26 15.25 -8.55
N ALA A 130 7.82 15.76 -9.70
CA ALA A 130 7.42 17.17 -9.83
C ALA A 130 6.19 17.47 -8.98
N ALA A 131 5.23 16.55 -8.93
CA ALA A 131 4.07 16.66 -8.05
C ALA A 131 4.44 16.66 -6.56
N ALA A 132 5.47 15.91 -6.16
CA ALA A 132 5.99 15.91 -4.79
C ALA A 132 6.63 17.25 -4.41
N GLU A 133 7.34 17.89 -5.35
CA GLU A 133 7.85 19.27 -5.16
C GLU A 133 6.70 20.27 -5.06
N ASN A 134 5.66 20.14 -5.88
CA ASN A 134 4.48 20.99 -5.79
C ASN A 134 3.80 20.89 -4.40
N VAL A 135 3.72 19.69 -3.85
CA VAL A 135 3.20 19.47 -2.49
C VAL A 135 4.11 20.12 -1.45
N ALA A 136 5.43 19.92 -1.55
CA ALA A 136 6.38 20.54 -0.63
C ALA A 136 6.27 22.06 -0.63
N GLU A 137 6.16 22.67 -1.81
CA GLU A 137 6.00 24.13 -1.97
C GLU A 137 4.66 24.63 -1.42
N LYS A 138 3.54 23.98 -1.80
CA LYS A 138 2.19 24.39 -1.39
C LYS A 138 2.00 24.34 0.13
N TYR A 139 2.54 23.32 0.79
CA TYR A 139 2.39 23.08 2.22
C TYR A 139 3.60 23.53 3.05
N ASN A 140 4.53 24.27 2.43
CA ASN A 140 5.76 24.77 3.08
C ASN A 140 6.56 23.68 3.80
N ILE A 141 6.68 22.50 3.19
CA ILE A 141 7.46 21.37 3.73
C ILE A 141 8.93 21.56 3.38
N SER A 142 9.76 21.84 4.38
CA SER A 142 11.19 22.05 4.19
C SER A 142 11.92 20.75 3.79
N ARG A 143 13.11 20.89 3.21
CA ARG A 143 14.02 19.78 2.97
C ARG A 143 14.37 19.04 4.26
N GLU A 144 14.62 19.77 5.33
CA GLU A 144 14.96 19.21 6.64
C GLU A 144 13.82 18.34 7.19
N SER A 145 12.57 18.83 7.12
CA SER A 145 11.40 18.05 7.54
C SER A 145 11.26 16.74 6.75
N GLN A 146 11.47 16.77 5.44
CA GLN A 146 11.44 15.58 4.58
C GLN A 146 12.55 14.59 4.95
N ASP A 147 13.76 15.07 5.13
CA ASP A 147 14.91 14.23 5.46
C ASP A 147 14.78 13.62 6.87
N THR A 148 14.26 14.37 7.83
CA THR A 148 13.96 13.87 9.18
C THR A 148 12.94 12.74 9.14
N TYR A 149 11.86 12.88 8.37
CA TYR A 149 10.89 11.80 8.20
C TYR A 149 11.49 10.59 7.48
N ALA A 150 12.27 10.79 6.42
CA ALA A 150 12.93 9.70 5.70
C ALA A 150 13.90 8.91 6.60
N GLN A 151 14.64 9.60 7.48
CA GLN A 151 15.47 8.98 8.51
C GLN A 151 14.64 8.12 9.46
N LEU A 152 13.54 8.66 9.98
CA LEU A 152 12.63 7.97 10.90
C LEU A 152 12.03 6.71 10.25
N SER A 153 11.56 6.80 9.01
CA SER A 153 11.03 5.65 8.27
C SER A 153 12.07 4.54 8.11
N TYR A 154 13.32 4.91 7.78
CA TYR A 154 14.41 3.95 7.67
C TYR A 154 14.74 3.27 9.00
N GLU A 155 14.87 4.03 10.09
CA GLU A 155 15.18 3.50 11.41
C GLU A 155 14.11 2.51 11.88
N ARG A 156 12.83 2.83 11.68
CA ARG A 156 11.70 1.94 12.00
C ARG A 156 11.69 0.68 11.17
N SER A 157 11.93 0.79 9.87
CA SER A 157 12.00 -0.39 8.99
C SER A 157 13.19 -1.27 9.35
N TRP A 158 14.33 -0.66 9.66
CA TRP A 158 15.52 -1.39 10.09
C TRP A 158 15.31 -2.13 11.41
N GLU A 159 14.73 -1.46 12.40
CA GLU A 159 14.38 -2.07 13.68
C GLU A 159 13.39 -3.23 13.52
N ALA A 160 12.35 -3.05 12.69
CA ALA A 160 11.38 -4.10 12.41
C ALA A 160 12.05 -5.32 11.73
N PHE A 161 13.00 -5.09 10.83
CA PHE A 161 13.79 -6.15 10.20
C PHE A 161 14.68 -6.88 11.20
N GLU A 162 15.47 -6.16 12.01
CA GLU A 162 16.35 -6.77 13.03
C GLU A 162 15.58 -7.62 14.05
N LYS A 163 14.34 -7.23 14.36
CA LYS A 163 13.44 -7.97 15.25
C LYS A 163 12.69 -9.13 14.55
N GLY A 164 12.88 -9.34 13.24
CA GLY A 164 12.22 -10.39 12.48
C GLY A 164 10.71 -10.16 12.24
N LEU A 165 10.19 -8.96 12.57
CA LEU A 165 8.76 -8.65 12.50
C LEU A 165 8.20 -8.67 11.07
N LEU A 166 9.04 -8.42 10.07
CA LEU A 166 8.64 -8.41 8.66
C LEU A 166 8.58 -9.82 8.05
N ALA A 167 9.33 -10.78 8.60
CA ALA A 167 9.36 -12.14 8.08
C ALA A 167 7.99 -12.84 8.17
N GLU A 168 7.22 -12.56 9.23
CA GLU A 168 5.89 -13.14 9.42
C GLU A 168 4.88 -12.70 8.36
N GLU A 169 5.10 -11.54 7.75
CA GLU A 169 4.24 -10.98 6.70
C GLU A 169 4.47 -11.64 5.34
N MET A 170 5.64 -12.26 5.14
CA MET A 170 6.15 -12.65 3.82
C MET A 170 5.92 -14.12 3.49
N ILE A 171 5.64 -14.36 2.21
CA ILE A 171 5.71 -15.67 1.57
C ILE A 171 6.92 -15.67 0.63
N PRO A 172 7.75 -16.72 0.65
CA PRO A 172 8.89 -16.84 -0.25
C PRO A 172 8.47 -16.83 -1.72
N ILE A 173 9.27 -16.19 -2.57
CA ILE A 173 9.15 -16.25 -4.02
C ILE A 173 10.43 -16.93 -4.58
N GLY A 174 10.29 -18.12 -5.13
CA GLY A 174 11.41 -18.90 -5.62
C GLY A 174 12.48 -19.09 -4.54
N ARG A 175 13.70 -18.58 -4.78
CA ARG A 175 14.82 -18.62 -3.82
C ARG A 175 14.85 -17.43 -2.85
N HIS A 176 14.00 -16.43 -3.05
CA HIS A 176 13.92 -15.23 -2.24
C HIS A 176 12.96 -15.46 -1.07
N LEU A 177 13.53 -15.83 0.08
CA LEU A 177 12.75 -16.30 1.23
C LEU A 177 12.06 -15.16 1.97
N HIS A 178 12.81 -14.42 2.78
CA HIS A 178 12.24 -13.38 3.66
C HIS A 178 13.04 -12.08 3.61
N ASP A 179 13.88 -11.93 2.57
CA ASP A 179 14.77 -10.78 2.44
C ASP A 179 14.16 -9.73 1.51
N GLU A 180 13.91 -8.56 2.05
CA GLU A 180 13.70 -7.37 1.23
C GLU A 180 15.01 -6.98 0.56
N GLU A 181 15.01 -6.67 -0.71
CA GLU A 181 16.21 -6.31 -1.48
C GLU A 181 16.97 -5.11 -0.90
N PHE A 182 16.30 -4.30 -0.07
CA PHE A 182 16.81 -3.03 0.45
C PHE A 182 17.40 -3.09 1.84
N PHE A 183 17.24 -4.18 2.57
CA PHE A 183 17.77 -4.27 3.92
C PHE A 183 19.29 -4.38 3.92
N ARG A 184 19.91 -3.25 3.71
CA ARG A 184 21.35 -3.04 3.96
C ARG A 184 21.51 -1.92 4.97
N LYS A 185 22.28 -2.14 6.01
CA LYS A 185 22.61 -1.10 6.98
C LYS A 185 23.22 0.11 6.27
N ARG A 186 22.57 1.26 6.35
CA ARG A 186 22.96 2.49 5.68
C ARG A 186 23.23 3.58 6.69
N LYS A 187 24.21 4.45 6.39
CA LYS A 187 24.40 5.70 7.11
C LYS A 187 23.45 6.76 6.53
N MET A 188 22.16 6.67 6.91
CA MET A 188 21.10 7.50 6.31
C MET A 188 21.38 8.99 6.46
N GLU A 189 21.84 9.46 7.61
CA GLU A 189 22.23 10.86 7.82
C GLU A 189 23.23 11.35 6.76
N THR A 190 24.26 10.53 6.46
CA THR A 190 25.24 10.88 5.42
C THR A 190 24.65 10.88 4.02
N LEU A 191 23.75 9.94 3.72
CA LEU A 191 23.07 9.86 2.43
C LEU A 191 22.16 11.08 2.21
N LEU A 192 21.35 11.42 3.19
CA LEU A 192 20.42 12.55 3.16
C LEU A 192 21.18 13.88 2.98
N LYS A 193 22.25 14.12 3.75
CA LYS A 193 23.10 15.32 3.62
C LYS A 193 23.75 15.48 2.22
N ARG A 194 24.07 14.37 1.55
CA ARG A 194 24.71 14.38 0.23
C ARG A 194 23.72 14.36 -0.94
N ALA A 195 22.47 13.97 -0.70
CA ALA A 195 21.48 13.84 -1.75
C ALA A 195 21.11 15.21 -2.33
N LYS A 196 21.15 15.29 -3.66
CA LYS A 196 20.77 16.50 -4.39
C LYS A 196 19.32 16.40 -4.84
N PRO A 197 18.60 17.53 -4.98
CA PRO A 197 17.29 17.54 -5.65
C PRO A 197 17.40 16.95 -7.06
N ILE A 198 16.39 16.13 -7.44
CA ILE A 198 16.42 15.42 -8.72
C ILE A 198 15.24 15.74 -9.63
N PHE A 199 14.19 16.38 -9.13
CA PHE A 199 12.98 16.65 -9.90
C PHE A 199 12.79 18.14 -10.24
N LYS A 200 13.38 19.05 -9.45
CA LYS A 200 13.32 20.50 -9.67
C LYS A 200 14.68 21.12 -9.33
N LYS A 201 15.16 22.03 -10.16
CA LYS A 201 16.33 22.85 -9.81
C LYS A 201 16.04 23.61 -8.51
N ASP A 202 16.96 23.55 -7.56
CA ASP A 202 16.82 24.15 -6.23
C ASP A 202 15.59 23.63 -5.46
N GLY A 203 15.09 22.41 -5.78
CA GLY A 203 14.01 21.73 -5.10
C GLY A 203 14.43 21.09 -3.79
N THR A 204 13.51 20.35 -3.18
CA THR A 204 13.70 19.70 -1.88
C THR A 204 13.61 18.18 -1.93
N VAL A 205 13.02 17.63 -2.99
CA VAL A 205 12.81 16.19 -3.17
C VAL A 205 14.02 15.53 -3.80
N THR A 206 14.52 14.49 -3.16
CA THR A 206 15.75 13.77 -3.53
C THR A 206 15.49 12.27 -3.66
N ALA A 207 16.45 11.54 -4.21
CA ALA A 207 16.38 10.07 -4.21
C ALA A 207 16.44 9.45 -2.78
N ALA A 208 16.89 10.19 -1.77
CA ALA A 208 16.98 9.69 -0.39
C ALA A 208 15.70 9.93 0.43
N ASN A 209 14.81 10.83 -0.01
CA ASN A 209 13.51 11.11 0.61
C ASN A 209 12.32 10.80 -0.32
N SER A 210 12.56 9.94 -1.32
CA SER A 210 11.58 9.40 -2.27
C SER A 210 11.66 7.89 -2.34
N CYS A 211 10.54 7.21 -2.59
CA CYS A 211 10.58 5.79 -2.94
C CYS A 211 11.14 5.57 -4.35
N GLY A 212 11.61 4.36 -4.63
CA GLY A 212 11.93 3.91 -5.99
C GLY A 212 10.75 3.21 -6.67
N ILE A 213 11.03 2.56 -7.81
CA ILE A 213 10.10 1.71 -8.54
C ILE A 213 10.38 0.26 -8.15
N HIS A 214 9.33 -0.51 -7.84
CA HIS A 214 9.44 -1.82 -7.23
C HIS A 214 8.47 -2.84 -7.81
N ASP A 215 8.82 -4.11 -7.61
CA ASP A 215 8.03 -5.29 -7.91
C ASP A 215 7.57 -5.93 -6.60
N GLY A 216 6.36 -6.49 -6.57
CA GLY A 216 5.84 -7.19 -5.42
C GLY A 216 4.33 -7.38 -5.46
N ALA A 217 3.85 -8.22 -4.56
CA ALA A 217 2.42 -8.49 -4.39
C ALA A 217 2.05 -8.57 -2.92
N ALA A 218 0.80 -8.25 -2.60
CA ALA A 218 0.21 -8.45 -1.28
C ALA A 218 -1.28 -8.73 -1.42
N ALA A 219 -1.80 -9.59 -0.57
CA ALA A 219 -3.22 -9.94 -0.56
C ALA A 219 -3.71 -10.26 0.85
N VAL A 220 -5.00 -10.08 1.05
CA VAL A 220 -5.71 -10.39 2.30
C VAL A 220 -6.92 -11.26 2.02
N LEU A 221 -7.25 -12.15 2.95
CA LEU A 221 -8.49 -12.90 2.97
C LEU A 221 -9.55 -12.08 3.72
N VAL A 222 -10.58 -11.66 3.00
CA VAL A 222 -11.71 -10.87 3.50
C VAL A 222 -12.92 -11.78 3.60
N MET A 223 -13.53 -11.86 4.77
CA MET A 223 -14.67 -12.74 5.01
C MET A 223 -15.75 -12.01 5.79
N GLU A 224 -17.01 -12.43 5.55
CA GLU A 224 -18.08 -12.15 6.47
C GLU A 224 -17.75 -12.73 7.85
N GLU A 225 -18.06 -12.00 8.93
CA GLU A 225 -17.63 -12.36 10.28
C GLU A 225 -18.15 -13.74 10.73
N GLU A 226 -19.43 -14.03 10.50
CA GLU A 226 -20.01 -15.32 10.82
C GLU A 226 -19.37 -16.46 10.02
N THR A 227 -19.12 -16.23 8.76
CA THR A 227 -18.42 -17.18 7.87
C THR A 227 -16.98 -17.41 8.33
N ALA A 228 -16.27 -16.38 8.77
CA ALA A 228 -14.92 -16.50 9.32
C ALA A 228 -14.91 -17.38 10.58
N ILE A 229 -15.75 -17.09 11.55
CA ILE A 229 -15.85 -17.84 12.80
C ILE A 229 -16.23 -19.31 12.55
N LYS A 230 -17.21 -19.56 11.68
CA LYS A 230 -17.66 -20.92 11.30
C LYS A 230 -16.55 -21.75 10.66
N ASN A 231 -15.61 -21.12 9.96
CA ASN A 231 -14.48 -21.78 9.33
C ASN A 231 -13.20 -21.76 10.20
N GLY A 232 -13.31 -21.38 11.47
CA GLY A 232 -12.20 -21.42 12.44
C GLY A 232 -11.22 -20.27 12.35
N TYR A 233 -11.53 -19.22 11.57
CA TYR A 233 -10.71 -18.02 11.52
C TYR A 233 -11.02 -17.08 12.68
N ARG A 234 -9.99 -16.46 13.21
CA ARG A 234 -10.12 -15.35 14.16
C ARG A 234 -10.08 -14.04 13.37
N PRO A 235 -11.14 -13.21 13.39
CA PRO A 235 -11.09 -11.87 12.89
C PRO A 235 -10.04 -11.05 13.65
N ILE A 236 -9.30 -10.19 12.94
CA ILE A 236 -8.27 -9.29 13.50
C ILE A 236 -8.63 -7.84 13.19
N LEU A 237 -9.12 -7.59 11.98
CA LEU A 237 -9.57 -6.28 11.53
C LEU A 237 -11.00 -6.40 11.02
N ARG A 238 -11.90 -5.57 11.54
CA ARG A 238 -13.26 -5.40 11.04
C ARG A 238 -13.35 -4.12 10.22
N PHE A 239 -13.84 -4.21 9.00
CA PHE A 239 -14.08 -3.01 8.17
C PHE A 239 -15.16 -2.13 8.81
N ALA A 240 -14.82 -0.87 9.06
CA ALA A 240 -15.74 0.13 9.63
C ALA A 240 -16.25 1.08 8.57
N ASP A 241 -15.37 1.75 7.83
CA ASP A 241 -15.72 2.75 6.82
C ASP A 241 -14.60 2.96 5.80
N SER A 242 -14.92 3.64 4.72
CA SER A 242 -13.90 4.08 3.75
C SER A 242 -14.33 5.33 2.99
N ALA A 243 -13.37 6.07 2.47
CA ALA A 243 -13.64 7.20 1.60
C ALA A 243 -12.66 7.25 0.43
N VAL A 244 -13.12 7.82 -0.67
CA VAL A 244 -12.31 8.20 -1.83
C VAL A 244 -12.55 9.67 -2.10
N ALA A 245 -11.47 10.42 -2.34
CA ALA A 245 -11.54 11.85 -2.60
C ALA A 245 -10.68 12.23 -3.80
N GLY A 246 -11.09 13.25 -4.52
CA GLY A 246 -10.30 13.88 -5.58
C GLY A 246 -9.72 15.22 -5.14
N VAL A 247 -8.48 15.50 -5.52
CA VAL A 247 -7.84 16.80 -5.38
C VAL A 247 -7.28 17.24 -6.72
N HIS A 248 -6.79 18.46 -6.81
CA HIS A 248 -6.15 18.91 -8.05
C HIS A 248 -4.95 18.00 -8.42
N PRO A 249 -4.85 17.53 -9.67
CA PRO A 249 -3.82 16.57 -10.11
C PRO A 249 -2.37 17.01 -9.88
N ASN A 250 -2.11 18.31 -9.74
CA ASN A 250 -0.78 18.82 -9.38
C ASN A 250 -0.38 18.53 -7.93
N PHE A 251 -1.30 18.10 -7.07
CA PHE A 251 -1.07 17.88 -5.64
C PHE A 251 -1.54 16.49 -5.15
N PRO A 252 -1.24 15.39 -5.87
CA PRO A 252 -1.76 14.07 -5.54
C PRO A 252 -1.31 13.58 -4.15
N GLY A 253 -0.18 14.11 -3.65
CA GLY A 253 0.32 13.80 -2.32
C GLY A 253 -0.59 14.25 -1.18
N SER A 254 -1.44 15.26 -1.38
CA SER A 254 -2.41 15.72 -0.37
C SER A 254 -3.76 14.99 -0.43
N ALA A 255 -3.99 14.12 -1.41
CA ALA A 255 -5.26 13.44 -1.60
C ALA A 255 -5.71 12.52 -0.43
N PRO A 256 -4.83 11.94 0.40
CA PRO A 256 -5.25 11.26 1.63
C PRO A 256 -6.00 12.15 2.61
N VAL A 257 -5.67 13.45 2.69
CA VAL A 257 -6.24 14.37 3.68
C VAL A 257 -7.78 14.42 3.61
N PRO A 258 -8.42 14.81 2.50
CA PRO A 258 -9.88 14.86 2.44
C PRO A 258 -10.54 13.47 2.55
N ALA A 259 -9.87 12.39 2.15
CA ALA A 259 -10.39 11.04 2.33
C ALA A 259 -10.42 10.64 3.81
N ILE A 260 -9.37 10.94 4.58
CA ILE A 260 -9.32 10.70 6.03
C ILE A 260 -10.35 11.59 6.74
N GLN A 261 -10.39 12.88 6.42
CA GLN A 261 -11.36 13.81 7.03
C GLN A 261 -12.80 13.35 6.86
N ALA A 262 -13.16 12.86 5.66
CA ALA A 262 -14.51 12.37 5.38
C ALA A 262 -14.86 11.13 6.23
N ILE A 263 -13.91 10.24 6.53
CA ILE A 263 -14.11 9.10 7.42
C ILE A 263 -14.29 9.56 8.85
N LEU A 264 -13.40 10.42 9.34
CA LEU A 264 -13.46 10.93 10.71
C LEU A 264 -14.78 11.64 10.98
N GLU A 265 -15.19 12.54 10.08
CA GLU A 265 -16.44 13.30 10.18
C GLU A 265 -17.67 12.37 10.23
N ARG A 266 -17.78 11.40 9.31
CA ARG A 266 -18.92 10.48 9.25
C ARG A 266 -19.06 9.58 10.46
N ASN A 267 -17.92 9.23 11.08
CA ASN A 267 -17.90 8.34 12.24
C ASN A 267 -17.81 9.08 13.57
N TYR A 268 -17.88 10.43 13.55
CA TYR A 268 -17.72 11.27 14.74
C TYR A 268 -16.42 11.01 15.49
N LEU A 269 -15.32 10.77 14.76
CA LEU A 269 -13.99 10.49 15.28
C LEU A 269 -13.06 11.69 15.06
N THR A 270 -11.99 11.71 15.85
CA THR A 270 -10.83 12.59 15.69
C THR A 270 -9.57 11.77 15.45
N ILE A 271 -8.45 12.40 15.13
CA ILE A 271 -7.15 11.70 15.02
C ILE A 271 -6.75 11.02 16.34
N ASP A 272 -7.14 11.58 17.49
CA ASP A 272 -6.84 11.03 18.81
C ASP A 272 -7.57 9.71 19.09
N ASP A 273 -8.60 9.39 18.32
CA ASP A 273 -9.32 8.10 18.41
C ASP A 273 -8.65 6.99 17.60
N ILE A 274 -7.61 7.32 16.80
CA ILE A 274 -6.94 6.37 15.90
C ILE A 274 -5.62 5.89 16.52
N ASP A 275 -5.50 4.59 16.74
CA ASP A 275 -4.33 4.00 17.38
C ASP A 275 -3.15 3.79 16.43
N LEU A 276 -3.43 3.49 15.15
CA LEU A 276 -2.41 3.26 14.11
C LEU A 276 -2.86 3.84 12.78
N ILE A 277 -1.94 4.50 12.09
CA ILE A 277 -2.16 5.05 10.75
C ILE A 277 -1.04 4.58 9.81
N GLU A 278 -1.40 4.00 8.68
CA GLU A 278 -0.50 3.76 7.56
C GLU A 278 -0.85 4.70 6.40
N ILE A 279 0.07 5.60 6.03
CA ILE A 279 -0.03 6.40 4.81
C ILE A 279 1.13 6.02 3.90
N ASN A 280 0.84 5.65 2.65
CA ASN A 280 1.87 5.22 1.71
C ASN A 280 2.94 6.30 1.50
N GLU A 281 4.21 5.94 1.69
CA GLU A 281 5.38 6.83 1.69
C GLU A 281 6.00 6.97 0.29
N ALA A 282 5.23 7.34 -0.74
CA ALA A 282 5.83 7.58 -2.05
C ALA A 282 6.91 8.68 -2.01
N PHE A 283 6.69 9.71 -1.19
CA PHE A 283 7.61 10.84 -0.96
C PHE A 283 7.47 11.32 0.49
N ALA A 284 8.57 11.69 1.13
CA ALA A 284 8.56 12.25 2.47
C ALA A 284 7.78 13.57 2.56
N SER A 285 7.82 14.40 1.51
CA SER A 285 7.05 15.65 1.41
C SER A 285 5.56 15.42 1.56
N LYS A 286 5.02 14.34 0.95
CA LYS A 286 3.62 13.95 1.06
C LYS A 286 3.25 13.59 2.49
N ILE A 287 4.09 12.80 3.17
CA ILE A 287 3.81 12.36 4.53
C ILE A 287 3.83 13.54 5.50
N ALA A 288 4.84 14.41 5.39
CA ALA A 288 4.91 15.61 6.21
C ALA A 288 3.71 16.54 5.99
N ALA A 289 3.25 16.70 4.73
CA ALA A 289 2.06 17.49 4.43
C ALA A 289 0.79 16.88 5.04
N CYS A 290 0.58 15.57 4.90
CA CYS A 290 -0.59 14.90 5.49
C CYS A 290 -0.56 14.96 7.02
N ALA A 291 0.60 14.72 7.65
CA ALA A 291 0.74 14.78 9.10
C ALA A 291 0.45 16.17 9.65
N ASN A 292 0.96 17.23 8.99
CA ASN A 292 0.70 18.61 9.39
C ASN A 292 -0.78 19.00 9.24
N GLU A 293 -1.38 18.69 8.08
CA GLU A 293 -2.79 19.06 7.79
C GLU A 293 -3.80 18.36 8.72
N LEU A 294 -3.50 17.15 9.15
CA LEU A 294 -4.37 16.35 10.01
C LEU A 294 -3.91 16.30 11.46
N SER A 295 -2.81 16.96 11.80
CA SER A 295 -2.19 16.90 13.15
C SER A 295 -1.88 15.45 13.59
N ILE A 296 -1.41 14.59 12.68
CA ILE A 296 -1.09 13.19 12.98
C ILE A 296 0.24 13.11 13.72
N PRO A 297 0.28 12.57 14.97
CA PRO A 297 1.53 12.32 15.65
C PRO A 297 2.34 11.21 14.94
N TYR A 298 3.64 11.40 14.80
CA TYR A 298 4.47 10.38 14.12
C TYR A 298 4.53 9.05 14.90
N GLU A 299 4.21 9.05 16.19
CA GLU A 299 4.20 7.87 17.08
C GLU A 299 3.20 6.81 16.62
N ILE A 300 2.10 7.20 15.97
CA ILE A 300 1.07 6.30 15.44
C ILE A 300 1.14 6.12 13.93
N LEU A 301 1.99 6.92 13.23
CA LEU A 301 2.07 6.95 11.78
C LEU A 301 3.21 6.07 11.27
N ASN A 302 2.92 5.08 10.42
CA ASN A 302 3.89 4.20 9.76
C ASN A 302 4.91 3.62 10.75
N VAL A 303 4.43 3.01 11.82
CA VAL A 303 5.23 2.62 13.00
C VAL A 303 6.35 1.60 12.74
N LYS A 304 6.31 0.90 11.60
CA LYS A 304 7.39 0.02 11.10
C LYS A 304 8.07 0.58 9.84
N GLY A 305 8.04 1.91 9.65
CA GLY A 305 8.46 2.53 8.40
C GLY A 305 7.58 2.12 7.22
N GLY A 306 8.00 2.36 6.00
CA GLY A 306 7.16 2.09 4.82
C GLY A 306 7.91 2.19 3.49
N ALA A 307 7.20 2.64 2.46
CA ALA A 307 7.64 2.60 1.08
C ALA A 307 8.96 3.33 0.77
N LEU A 308 9.35 4.33 1.56
CA LEU A 308 10.66 4.99 1.43
C LEU A 308 11.81 4.01 1.63
N THR A 309 11.61 2.99 2.45
CA THR A 309 12.63 1.99 2.80
C THR A 309 12.39 0.64 2.14
N ILE A 310 11.17 0.09 2.30
CA ILE A 310 10.86 -1.27 1.79
C ILE A 310 10.45 -1.27 0.32
N GLY A 311 9.96 -0.15 -0.22
CA GLY A 311 9.57 -0.01 -1.62
C GLY A 311 8.09 0.23 -1.86
N HIS A 312 7.77 0.60 -3.11
CA HIS A 312 6.43 0.97 -3.56
C HIS A 312 6.04 0.22 -4.85
N PRO A 313 5.58 -1.03 -4.76
CA PRO A 313 5.01 -1.75 -5.92
C PRO A 313 3.58 -1.27 -6.18
N TYR A 314 3.41 -0.14 -6.77
CA TYR A 314 2.18 0.63 -7.10
C TYR A 314 0.85 -0.05 -6.75
N GLY A 315 0.37 -0.97 -7.61
CA GLY A 315 -0.90 -1.67 -7.43
C GLY A 315 -0.98 -2.55 -6.18
N ALA A 316 0.15 -3.01 -5.65
CA ALA A 316 0.21 -3.82 -4.43
C ALA A 316 0.29 -2.99 -3.15
N SER A 317 0.73 -1.73 -3.20
CA SER A 317 1.13 -0.97 -2.01
C SER A 317 0.02 -0.78 -0.99
N GLY A 318 -1.22 -0.61 -1.43
CA GLY A 318 -2.37 -0.54 -0.53
C GLY A 318 -2.56 -1.81 0.29
N ALA A 319 -2.39 -2.97 -0.33
CA ALA A 319 -2.47 -4.26 0.36
C ALA A 319 -1.25 -4.52 1.27
N VAL A 320 -0.06 -4.03 0.90
CA VAL A 320 1.13 -4.06 1.78
C VAL A 320 0.85 -3.30 3.09
N MET A 321 0.24 -2.11 3.01
CA MET A 321 -0.13 -1.33 4.19
C MET A 321 -1.13 -2.08 5.08
N ILE A 322 -2.16 -2.69 4.50
CA ILE A 322 -3.13 -3.47 5.27
C ILE A 322 -2.47 -4.70 5.91
N THR A 323 -1.56 -5.36 5.20
CA THR A 323 -0.79 -6.49 5.76
C THR A 323 0.02 -6.04 6.98
N LYS A 324 0.69 -4.89 6.91
CA LYS A 324 1.43 -4.32 8.05
C LYS A 324 0.50 -4.01 9.24
N LEU A 325 -0.63 -3.34 9.00
CA LEU A 325 -1.62 -3.05 10.06
C LEU A 325 -2.16 -4.33 10.69
N PHE A 326 -2.47 -5.34 9.88
CA PHE A 326 -2.96 -6.64 10.35
C PHE A 326 -2.02 -7.27 11.38
N TYR A 327 -0.73 -7.33 11.10
CA TYR A 327 0.25 -7.89 12.03
C TYR A 327 0.55 -6.97 13.21
N GLU A 328 0.47 -5.65 13.05
CA GLU A 328 0.64 -4.72 14.18
C GLU A 328 -0.49 -4.81 15.19
N VAL A 329 -1.73 -4.91 14.74
CA VAL A 329 -2.89 -5.09 15.62
C VAL A 329 -2.79 -6.40 16.40
N GLN A 330 -2.31 -7.49 15.79
CA GLN A 330 -2.10 -8.76 16.49
C GLN A 330 -1.06 -8.68 17.63
N ARG A 331 -0.05 -7.83 17.48
CA ARG A 331 1.06 -7.71 18.45
C ARG A 331 0.79 -6.72 19.57
N ARG A 332 -0.19 -5.85 19.41
CA ARG A 332 -0.52 -4.79 20.37
C ARG A 332 -1.73 -5.14 21.20
N PRO A 333 -1.94 -4.47 22.39
CA PRO A 333 -3.22 -4.49 23.06
C PRO A 333 -4.35 -4.07 22.10
N PRO A 334 -5.61 -4.40 22.39
CA PRO A 334 -6.71 -4.12 21.46
C PRO A 334 -6.67 -2.70 20.96
N SER A 335 -6.36 -2.54 19.66
CA SER A 335 -6.47 -1.25 18.97
C SER A 335 -7.94 -1.05 18.62
N LYS A 336 -8.51 0.10 19.00
CA LYS A 336 -9.92 0.39 18.71
C LYS A 336 -10.10 0.71 17.23
N TYR A 337 -9.33 1.67 16.72
CA TYR A 337 -9.37 2.08 15.32
C TYR A 337 -7.99 2.12 14.68
N VAL A 338 -7.89 1.62 13.46
CA VAL A 338 -6.69 1.72 12.62
C VAL A 338 -7.06 2.17 11.22
N LEU A 339 -6.22 2.96 10.59
CA LEU A 339 -6.51 3.62 9.32
C LEU A 339 -5.39 3.41 8.31
N ALA A 340 -5.75 3.09 7.06
CA ALA A 340 -4.83 3.09 5.93
C ALA A 340 -5.26 4.13 4.91
N ALA A 341 -4.31 4.91 4.36
CA ALA A 341 -4.61 5.88 3.32
C ALA A 341 -3.49 6.00 2.27
N ILE A 342 -3.87 6.27 1.03
CA ILE A 342 -2.94 6.39 -0.08
C ILE A 342 -3.41 7.46 -1.07
N GLY A 343 -2.49 8.30 -1.52
CA GLY A 343 -2.73 9.25 -2.62
C GLY A 343 -2.03 8.78 -3.88
N SER A 344 -2.67 8.99 -5.00
CA SER A 344 -2.35 8.40 -6.30
C SER A 344 -2.24 9.44 -7.40
N GLY A 345 -1.57 9.10 -8.49
CA GLY A 345 -1.53 9.90 -9.71
C GLY A 345 -2.92 10.34 -10.14
N GLY A 346 -3.03 11.55 -10.72
CA GLY A 346 -4.32 12.16 -11.06
C GLY A 346 -5.04 12.85 -9.90
N GLY A 347 -4.45 12.89 -8.70
CA GLY A 347 -5.05 13.57 -7.54
C GLY A 347 -6.15 12.77 -6.86
N VAL A 348 -6.03 11.45 -6.80
CA VAL A 348 -6.99 10.57 -6.13
C VAL A 348 -6.44 10.09 -4.80
N GLY A 349 -7.22 10.19 -3.73
CA GLY A 349 -6.94 9.62 -2.41
C GLY A 349 -7.96 8.57 -2.02
N ALA A 350 -7.50 7.48 -1.42
CA ALA A 350 -8.36 6.47 -0.80
C ALA A 350 -7.94 6.29 0.65
N ALA A 351 -8.92 6.09 1.52
CA ALA A 351 -8.70 5.75 2.92
C ALA A 351 -9.68 4.68 3.38
N VAL A 352 -9.25 3.82 4.27
CA VAL A 352 -10.06 2.75 4.87
C VAL A 352 -9.82 2.71 6.36
N LEU A 353 -10.91 2.67 7.13
CA LEU A 353 -10.94 2.56 8.58
C LEU A 353 -11.33 1.14 8.97
N PHE A 354 -10.58 0.57 9.90
CA PHE A 354 -10.89 -0.71 10.52
C PHE A 354 -10.97 -0.57 12.04
N GLU A 355 -11.78 -1.44 12.65
CA GLU A 355 -11.75 -1.75 14.08
C GLU A 355 -10.84 -2.95 14.31
N GLY A 356 -10.00 -2.90 15.36
CA GLY A 356 -9.31 -4.07 15.87
C GLY A 356 -10.27 -4.94 16.70
N VAL A 357 -10.28 -6.25 16.48
CA VAL A 357 -11.21 -7.20 17.12
C VAL A 357 -10.48 -8.40 17.73
#